data_8ffedd353d7872f369bcd184420545b9
#
_entry.id   8ffedd353d7872f369bcd184420545b9
#
_cell.length_a   1.000
_cell.length_b   1.000
_cell.length_c   1.000
_cell.angle_alpha   90.00
_cell.angle_beta   90.00
_cell.angle_gamma   90.00
#
_symmetry.space_group_name_H-M   'P 1'
#
loop_
_entity.id
_entity.type
_entity.pdbx_description
1 polymer ?
#
loop_
_entity_poly.entity_id
_entity_poly.type
_entity_poly.pdbx_seq_one_letter_code
_entity_poly.pdbx_strand_id
1 'polypeptide(L)'
;MKREGYISWDEYFMGIAILSGKRSKDPGTQVGACIVNEDKKIVGVGYNGFPQGCNDDDFPWEREGEFLETKYPYVCHAELNAILNSIKNLKGCTLYVALFPCNECAKAIIQSE
;
A
#
# COMPACT_ATOMS: atom_id res chain seq x y z
N MET A 1 26.33 -16.84 21.02
CA MET A 1 26.36 -15.41 20.70
C MET A 1 25.34 -15.11 19.60
N LYS A 2 24.69 -13.94 19.68
CA LYS A 2 23.73 -13.59 18.64
C LYS A 2 24.45 -13.26 17.34
N ARG A 3 23.74 -13.43 16.21
CA ARG A 3 24.22 -13.06 14.89
C ARG A 3 24.30 -11.53 14.77
N GLU A 4 25.34 -11.02 14.13
CA GLU A 4 25.48 -9.61 13.77
C GLU A 4 24.97 -9.40 12.33
N GLY A 5 24.71 -8.16 11.97
CA GLY A 5 24.33 -7.81 10.59
C GLY A 5 22.87 -8.11 10.22
N TYR A 6 22.02 -8.38 11.20
CA TYR A 6 20.59 -8.50 10.93
C TYR A 6 19.99 -7.12 10.65
N ILE A 7 18.93 -7.08 9.84
CA ILE A 7 18.33 -5.82 9.44
C ILE A 7 17.52 -5.21 10.60
N SER A 8 17.34 -3.89 10.56
CA SER A 8 16.52 -3.17 11.53
C SER A 8 15.04 -3.43 11.29
N TRP A 9 14.20 -3.06 12.27
CA TRP A 9 12.75 -3.14 12.11
C TRP A 9 12.27 -2.29 10.93
N ASP A 10 12.82 -1.09 10.77
CA ASP A 10 12.43 -0.20 9.67
C ASP A 10 12.79 -0.80 8.32
N GLU A 11 13.99 -1.37 8.21
CA GLU A 11 14.40 -2.06 6.98
C GLU A 11 13.51 -3.26 6.68
N TYR A 12 13.16 -4.01 7.69
CA TYR A 12 12.29 -5.17 7.56
C TYR A 12 10.90 -4.77 7.06
N PHE A 13 10.26 -3.80 7.74
CA PHE A 13 8.90 -3.40 7.36
C PHE A 13 8.86 -2.65 6.03
N MET A 14 9.87 -1.85 5.73
CA MET A 14 9.97 -1.23 4.41
C MET A 14 10.20 -2.30 3.33
N GLY A 15 10.96 -3.34 3.63
CA GLY A 15 11.15 -4.47 2.74
C GLY A 15 9.84 -5.20 2.46
N ILE A 16 8.99 -5.37 3.48
CA ILE A 16 7.66 -5.96 3.31
C ILE A 16 6.80 -5.08 2.40
N ALA A 17 6.82 -3.76 2.61
CA ALA A 17 6.07 -2.83 1.76
C ALA A 17 6.53 -2.93 0.30
N ILE A 18 7.83 -2.94 0.07
CA ILE A 18 8.40 -3.05 -1.28
C ILE A 18 8.01 -4.40 -1.91
N LEU A 19 8.11 -5.47 -1.15
CA LEU A 19 7.73 -6.80 -1.63
C LEU A 19 6.25 -6.84 -2.01
N SER A 20 5.38 -6.24 -1.18
CA SER A 20 3.95 -6.17 -1.47
C SER A 20 3.68 -5.44 -2.78
N GLY A 21 4.43 -4.37 -3.07
CA GLY A 21 4.31 -3.63 -4.32
C GLY A 21 4.60 -4.47 -5.56
N LYS A 22 5.39 -5.53 -5.43
CA LYS A 22 5.70 -6.42 -6.55
C LYS A 22 4.49 -7.24 -6.99
N ARG A 23 3.42 -7.25 -6.22
CA ARG A 23 2.15 -7.84 -6.63
C ARG A 23 1.33 -6.89 -7.50
N SER A 24 1.65 -5.61 -7.58
CA SER A 24 0.91 -4.66 -8.40
C SER A 24 1.07 -4.96 -9.89
N LYS A 25 -0.03 -4.92 -10.61
CA LYS A 25 -0.05 -5.12 -12.07
C LYS A 25 0.02 -3.81 -12.83
N ASP A 26 0.12 -2.68 -12.13
CA ASP A 26 0.25 -1.37 -12.75
C ASP A 26 1.57 -1.29 -13.54
N PRO A 27 1.53 -1.07 -14.84
CA PRO A 27 2.75 -1.02 -15.64
C PRO A 27 3.60 0.23 -15.38
N GLY A 28 3.00 1.30 -14.85
CA GLY A 28 3.70 2.56 -14.62
C GLY A 28 4.41 2.61 -13.29
N THR A 29 3.70 2.33 -12.20
CA THR A 29 4.23 2.46 -10.85
C THR A 29 3.67 1.35 -9.97
N GLN A 30 4.56 0.66 -9.27
CA GLN A 30 4.20 -0.41 -8.33
C GLN A 30 4.52 0.08 -6.92
N VAL A 31 3.50 0.17 -6.07
CA VAL A 31 3.64 0.67 -4.71
C VAL A 31 3.05 -0.34 -3.74
N GLY A 32 3.77 -0.58 -2.66
CA GLY A 32 3.29 -1.40 -1.56
C GLY A 32 3.29 -0.60 -0.27
N ALA A 33 2.45 -1.03 0.67
CA ALA A 33 2.34 -0.41 1.99
C ALA A 33 2.23 -1.50 3.05
N CYS A 34 2.80 -1.22 4.23
CA CYS A 34 2.78 -2.12 5.38
C CYS A 34 2.43 -1.32 6.62
N ILE A 35 1.43 -1.77 7.37
CA ILE A 35 1.01 -1.13 8.61
C ILE A 35 1.41 -2.02 9.78
N VAL A 36 2.05 -1.42 10.78
CA VAL A 36 2.64 -2.12 11.94
C VAL A 36 2.13 -1.47 13.22
N ASN A 37 1.72 -2.28 14.19
CA ASN A 37 1.27 -1.76 15.47
C ASN A 37 2.46 -1.46 16.41
N GLU A 38 2.16 -0.96 17.60
CA GLU A 38 3.18 -0.60 18.60
C GLU A 38 4.01 -1.80 19.07
N ASP A 39 3.47 -3.00 18.97
CA ASP A 39 4.14 -4.23 19.36
C ASP A 39 4.96 -4.86 18.24
N LYS A 40 5.19 -4.13 17.15
CA LYS A 40 5.95 -4.60 15.98
C LYS A 40 5.26 -5.76 15.27
N LYS A 41 3.93 -5.78 15.27
CA LYS A 41 3.15 -6.78 14.54
C LYS A 41 2.55 -6.15 13.29
N ILE A 42 2.65 -6.84 12.18
CA ILE A 42 2.04 -6.39 10.92
C ILE A 42 0.53 -6.59 11.04
N VAL A 43 -0.23 -5.51 10.84
CA VAL A 43 -1.69 -5.54 10.94
C VAL A 43 -2.37 -5.28 9.60
N GLY A 44 -1.63 -4.85 8.59
CA GLY A 44 -2.19 -4.64 7.26
C GLY A 44 -1.10 -4.48 6.22
N VAL A 45 -1.34 -4.99 5.03
CA VAL A 45 -0.48 -4.78 3.86
C VAL A 45 -1.37 -4.51 2.66
N GLY A 46 -0.85 -3.78 1.70
CA GLY A 46 -1.58 -3.49 0.48
C GLY A 46 -0.65 -3.09 -0.65
N TYR A 47 -1.17 -3.13 -1.85
CA TYR A 47 -0.49 -2.64 -3.03
C TYR A 47 -1.53 -2.01 -3.97
N ASN A 48 -1.09 -1.16 -4.89
CA ASN A 48 -2.01 -0.45 -5.76
C ASN A 48 -2.60 -1.40 -6.81
N GLY A 49 -3.89 -1.23 -7.08
CA GLY A 49 -4.59 -2.07 -8.03
C GLY A 49 -6.07 -1.71 -8.11
N PHE A 50 -6.79 -2.38 -8.98
CA PHE A 50 -8.23 -2.16 -9.11
C PHE A 50 -8.99 -2.79 -7.95
N PRO A 51 -10.22 -2.32 -7.68
CA PRO A 51 -11.03 -2.91 -6.62
C PRO A 51 -11.23 -4.41 -6.80
N GLN A 52 -11.39 -5.09 -5.69
CA GLN A 52 -11.62 -6.54 -5.67
C GLN A 52 -12.84 -6.87 -6.53
N GLY A 53 -12.73 -7.91 -7.35
CA GLY A 53 -13.78 -8.33 -8.24
C GLY A 53 -13.74 -7.67 -9.63
N CYS A 54 -12.91 -6.64 -9.83
CA CYS A 54 -12.68 -6.05 -11.13
C CYS A 54 -11.61 -6.84 -11.88
N ASN A 55 -11.87 -7.12 -13.16
CA ASN A 55 -10.90 -7.82 -13.98
C ASN A 55 -9.81 -6.85 -14.42
N ASP A 56 -8.56 -7.20 -14.13
CA ASP A 56 -7.41 -6.35 -14.44
C ASP A 56 -7.23 -6.10 -15.95
N ASP A 57 -7.77 -6.97 -16.79
CA ASP A 57 -7.67 -6.84 -18.25
C ASP A 57 -8.80 -6.00 -18.84
N ASP A 58 -9.86 -5.73 -18.07
CA ASP A 58 -11.04 -4.99 -18.54
C ASP A 58 -11.02 -3.50 -18.24
N PHE A 59 -10.04 -3.05 -17.43
CA PHE A 59 -9.91 -1.65 -17.01
C PHE A 59 -8.61 -1.06 -17.51
N PRO A 60 -8.57 0.27 -17.75
CA PRO A 60 -7.38 0.91 -18.29
C PRO A 60 -6.27 1.06 -17.27
N TRP A 61 -5.02 0.87 -17.72
CA TRP A 61 -3.83 1.13 -16.93
C TRP A 61 -3.08 2.39 -17.40
N GLU A 62 -3.63 3.09 -18.40
CA GLU A 62 -3.01 4.26 -19.02
C GLU A 62 -2.96 5.43 -18.05
N ARG A 63 -1.95 6.26 -18.20
CA ARG A 63 -1.77 7.49 -17.42
C ARG A 63 -2.24 8.72 -18.19
N GLU A 64 -2.34 8.64 -19.50
CA GLU A 64 -2.72 9.75 -20.39
C GLU A 64 -3.95 9.37 -21.21
N GLY A 65 -4.77 10.40 -21.54
CA GLY A 65 -6.02 10.24 -22.29
C GLY A 65 -7.18 10.84 -21.52
N GLU A 66 -8.41 10.57 -22.02
CA GLU A 66 -9.60 10.98 -21.31
C GLU A 66 -9.64 10.35 -19.92
N PHE A 67 -10.16 11.09 -18.92
CA PHE A 67 -10.10 10.65 -17.53
C PHE A 67 -10.61 9.23 -17.33
N LEU A 68 -11.79 8.90 -17.92
CA LEU A 68 -12.36 7.57 -17.78
C LEU A 68 -11.62 6.48 -18.56
N GLU A 69 -10.70 6.86 -19.41
CA GLU A 69 -9.85 5.93 -20.16
C GLU A 69 -8.48 5.73 -19.51
N THR A 70 -8.26 6.32 -18.35
CA THR A 70 -7.03 6.16 -17.57
C THR A 70 -7.30 5.33 -16.33
N LYS A 71 -6.24 4.91 -15.64
CA LYS A 71 -6.35 4.13 -14.40
C LYS A 71 -6.90 4.94 -13.22
N TYR A 72 -6.77 6.26 -13.25
CA TYR A 72 -6.95 7.10 -12.07
C TYR A 72 -8.33 7.03 -11.41
N PRO A 73 -9.46 6.98 -12.13
CA PRO A 73 -10.75 6.84 -11.46
C PRO A 73 -11.01 5.43 -10.91
N TYR A 74 -10.22 4.44 -11.28
CA TYR A 74 -10.49 3.03 -10.95
C TYR A 74 -9.51 2.44 -9.94
N VAL A 75 -8.27 2.90 -9.94
CA VAL A 75 -7.21 2.28 -9.14
C VAL A 75 -7.34 2.66 -7.65
N CYS A 76 -7.14 1.68 -6.77
CA CYS A 76 -7.01 1.90 -5.34
C CYS A 76 -5.53 1.95 -5.00
N HIS A 77 -5.13 2.94 -4.22
CA HIS A 77 -3.73 3.12 -3.82
C HIS A 77 -3.32 2.12 -2.74
N ALA A 78 -2.03 1.87 -2.62
CA ALA A 78 -1.49 0.88 -1.69
C ALA A 78 -1.87 1.19 -0.24
N GLU A 79 -1.81 2.46 0.17
CA GLU A 79 -2.12 2.89 1.53
C GLU A 79 -3.57 2.59 1.87
N LEU A 80 -4.49 2.95 0.98
CA LEU A 80 -5.92 2.69 1.18
C LEU A 80 -6.17 1.20 1.26
N ASN A 81 -5.57 0.41 0.37
CA ASN A 81 -5.73 -1.04 0.40
C ASN A 81 -5.18 -1.65 1.68
N ALA A 82 -4.05 -1.16 2.19
CA ALA A 82 -3.49 -1.62 3.45
C ALA A 82 -4.45 -1.32 4.61
N ILE A 83 -5.04 -0.13 4.66
CA ILE A 83 -6.00 0.26 5.68
C ILE A 83 -7.24 -0.64 5.63
N LEU A 84 -7.81 -0.82 4.45
CA LEU A 84 -9.03 -1.60 4.27
C LEU A 84 -8.80 -3.09 4.50
N ASN A 85 -7.59 -3.58 4.30
CA ASN A 85 -7.23 -4.98 4.55
C ASN A 85 -6.84 -5.25 6.00
N SER A 86 -6.70 -4.22 6.81
CA SER A 86 -6.35 -4.40 8.22
C SER A 86 -7.56 -4.91 9.00
N ILE A 87 -7.29 -5.69 10.04
CA ILE A 87 -8.33 -6.32 10.84
C ILE A 87 -8.40 -5.76 12.26
N LYS A 88 -7.65 -4.72 12.55
CA LYS A 88 -7.55 -4.12 13.88
C LYS A 88 -7.64 -2.62 13.80
N ASN A 89 -7.88 -1.99 14.95
CA ASN A 89 -7.79 -0.54 15.08
C ASN A 89 -6.37 -0.09 14.76
N LEU A 90 -6.25 0.91 13.91
CA LEU A 90 -4.95 1.39 13.42
C LEU A 90 -4.37 2.54 14.23
N LYS A 91 -5.04 2.95 15.30
CA LYS A 91 -4.54 4.02 16.15
C LYS A 91 -3.17 3.65 16.72
N GLY A 92 -2.21 4.57 16.62
CA GLY A 92 -0.85 4.33 17.09
C GLY A 92 0.00 3.46 16.19
N CYS A 93 -0.51 3.03 15.04
CA CYS A 93 0.25 2.24 14.08
C CYS A 93 1.19 3.10 13.24
N THR A 94 2.18 2.46 12.66
CA THR A 94 3.13 3.08 11.72
C THR A 94 2.87 2.52 10.33
N LEU A 95 2.83 3.42 9.34
CA LEU A 95 2.67 3.05 7.94
C LEU A 95 4.01 3.18 7.21
N TYR A 96 4.42 2.11 6.55
CA TYR A 96 5.61 2.10 5.69
C TYR A 96 5.15 2.07 4.24
N VAL A 97 5.59 3.03 3.46
CA VAL A 97 5.24 3.14 2.03
C VAL A 97 6.39 3.80 1.28
N ALA A 98 6.62 3.38 0.03
CA ALA A 98 7.76 3.86 -0.76
C ALA A 98 7.55 5.26 -1.35
N LEU A 99 6.29 5.65 -1.58
CA LEU A 99 5.94 6.96 -2.12
C LEU A 99 5.13 7.76 -1.10
N PHE A 100 5.27 9.08 -1.12
CA PHE A 100 4.48 9.95 -0.24
C PHE A 100 2.99 9.80 -0.60
N PRO A 101 2.10 9.63 0.40
CA PRO A 101 0.68 9.45 0.12
C PRO A 101 0.06 10.66 -0.58
N CYS A 102 -0.87 10.41 -1.51
CA CYS A 102 -1.66 11.49 -2.10
C CYS A 102 -2.62 12.06 -1.04
N ASN A 103 -3.27 13.20 -1.34
CA ASN A 103 -4.15 13.84 -0.37
C ASN A 103 -5.34 12.96 0.04
N GLU A 104 -5.87 12.14 -0.86
CA GLU A 104 -6.97 11.22 -0.51
C GLU A 104 -6.49 10.13 0.43
N CYS A 105 -5.31 9.55 0.18
CA CYS A 105 -4.73 8.56 1.08
C CYS A 105 -4.33 9.18 2.42
N ALA A 106 -3.81 10.40 2.40
CA ALA A 106 -3.46 11.11 3.64
C ALA A 106 -4.69 11.32 4.52
N LYS A 107 -5.83 11.69 3.93
CA LYS A 107 -7.09 11.81 4.67
C LYS A 107 -7.49 10.48 5.30
N ALA A 108 -7.40 9.39 4.53
CA ALA A 108 -7.74 8.06 5.03
C ALA A 108 -6.84 7.64 6.18
N ILE A 109 -5.54 7.93 6.09
CA ILE A 109 -4.57 7.62 7.13
C ILE A 109 -4.92 8.36 8.42
N ILE A 110 -5.19 9.67 8.33
CA ILE A 110 -5.57 10.49 9.48
C ILE A 110 -6.86 9.97 10.09
N GLN A 111 -7.86 9.69 9.28
CA GLN A 111 -9.18 9.29 9.76
C GLN A 111 -9.18 7.89 10.37
N SER A 112 -8.20 7.05 10.05
CA SER A 112 -8.09 5.69 10.57
C SER A 112 -7.56 5.61 12.00
N GLU A 113 -7.06 6.72 12.53
CA GLU A 113 -6.54 6.76 13.91
C GLU A 113 -7.62 6.83 14.97
#